data_0405a8e6c29b75a4c989eef8fe293c15
#
_entry.id   0405a8e6c29b75a4c989eef8fe293c15
#
_cell.length_a   1.000
_cell.length_b   1.000
_cell.length_c   1.000
_cell.angle_alpha   90.00
_cell.angle_beta   90.00
_cell.angle_gamma   90.00
#
_symmetry.space_group_name_H-M   'P 1'
#
loop_
_entity.id
_entity.type
_entity.pdbx_description
1 polymer ?
#
loop_
_entity_poly.entity_id
_entity_poly.type
_entity_poly.pdbx_seq_one_letter_code
_entity_poly.pdbx_strand_id
1 'polypeptide(L)'
;MDRELQELLSAVKDGRLSVEDAERTISDKMKEVPFVDLGFAKVDLHRKIRQGAAEVIYGAGKQPRQIVHIAKTLREHGQNTILITRISEEAAALVQKELGTPFFYHASARICVLGDFPEADGAGAIVVATGGTSDLPVAEEAAVTAEALGNRVTRLYDVGVAGLHRTLAHLEDLQSARVIVAVAGMEGALASVIGGLVDCPVIAVPTSVGYGAAFGGVAALLSMLNSCASGDSVVNIDNGFGAGFLASRINHI
;
A
#
# COMPACT_ATOMS: atom_id res chain seq x y z
N MET A 1 12.04 5.66 -12.47
CA MET A 1 12.47 5.23 -13.82
C MET A 1 12.20 3.74 -13.92
N ASP A 2 11.68 3.24 -15.01
CA ASP A 2 11.23 1.86 -15.14
C ASP A 2 12.40 0.89 -15.01
N ARG A 3 12.40 0.01 -13.99
CA ARG A 3 13.46 -0.98 -13.73
C ARG A 3 13.66 -1.92 -14.92
N GLU A 4 12.58 -2.30 -15.58
CA GLU A 4 12.63 -3.11 -16.81
C GLU A 4 13.36 -2.39 -17.95
N LEU A 5 13.15 -1.10 -18.12
CA LEU A 5 13.87 -0.30 -19.13
C LEU A 5 15.35 -0.19 -18.76
N GLN A 6 15.68 -0.02 -17.49
CA GLN A 6 17.08 -0.02 -17.03
C GLN A 6 17.77 -1.37 -17.24
N GLU A 7 17.07 -2.47 -16.95
CA GLU A 7 17.57 -3.83 -17.18
C GLU A 7 17.79 -4.09 -18.67
N LEU A 8 16.85 -3.64 -19.53
CA LEU A 8 16.97 -3.74 -20.97
C LEU A 8 18.19 -2.95 -21.52
N LEU A 9 18.34 -1.71 -21.07
CA LEU A 9 19.48 -0.86 -21.46
C LEU A 9 20.80 -1.40 -20.93
N SER A 10 20.81 -1.96 -19.72
CA SER A 10 21.98 -2.63 -19.16
C SER A 10 22.35 -3.88 -19.96
N ALA A 11 21.37 -4.67 -20.38
CA ALA A 11 21.60 -5.85 -21.23
C ALA A 11 22.22 -5.46 -22.59
N VAL A 12 21.79 -4.33 -23.16
CA VAL A 12 22.42 -3.79 -24.39
C VAL A 12 23.85 -3.35 -24.11
N LYS A 13 24.08 -2.60 -23.03
CA LYS A 13 25.43 -2.14 -22.65
C LYS A 13 26.39 -3.29 -22.44
N ASP A 14 25.93 -4.38 -21.83
CA ASP A 14 26.72 -5.57 -21.53
C ASP A 14 26.86 -6.53 -22.75
N GLY A 15 26.29 -6.18 -23.90
CA GLY A 15 26.33 -6.99 -25.11
C GLY A 15 25.48 -8.26 -25.05
N ARG A 16 24.58 -8.39 -24.06
CA ARG A 16 23.67 -9.51 -23.89
C ARG A 16 22.39 -9.40 -24.74
N LEU A 17 22.13 -8.21 -25.28
CA LEU A 17 20.99 -7.89 -26.13
C LEU A 17 21.45 -6.98 -27.27
N SER A 18 20.97 -7.21 -28.50
CA SER A 18 21.25 -6.30 -29.61
C SER A 18 20.45 -5.00 -29.49
N VAL A 19 20.94 -3.93 -30.11
CA VAL A 19 20.21 -2.65 -30.14
C VAL A 19 18.89 -2.81 -30.87
N GLU A 20 18.85 -3.61 -31.95
CA GLU A 20 17.69 -3.87 -32.77
C GLU A 20 16.60 -4.66 -31.98
N ASP A 21 17.01 -5.63 -31.16
CA ASP A 21 16.08 -6.39 -30.31
C ASP A 21 15.55 -5.53 -29.16
N ALA A 22 16.39 -4.65 -28.58
CA ALA A 22 15.96 -3.70 -27.58
C ALA A 22 14.97 -2.69 -28.18
N GLU A 23 15.24 -2.13 -29.36
CA GLU A 23 14.33 -1.23 -30.09
C GLU A 23 12.99 -1.91 -30.36
N ARG A 24 13.01 -3.15 -30.83
CA ARG A 24 11.78 -3.93 -31.06
C ARG A 24 10.99 -4.10 -29.77
N THR A 25 11.64 -4.50 -28.68
CA THR A 25 11.01 -4.69 -27.38
C THR A 25 10.37 -3.39 -26.87
N ILE A 26 11.07 -2.27 -26.95
CA ILE A 26 10.55 -0.95 -26.56
C ILE A 26 9.38 -0.56 -27.46
N SER A 27 9.53 -0.72 -28.79
CA SER A 27 8.49 -0.37 -29.76
C SER A 27 7.21 -1.16 -29.56
N ASP A 28 7.31 -2.46 -29.26
CA ASP A 28 6.16 -3.31 -29.01
C ASP A 28 5.46 -2.91 -27.71
N LYS A 29 6.20 -2.62 -26.63
CA LYS A 29 5.63 -2.05 -25.40
C LYS A 29 4.96 -0.69 -25.62
N MET A 30 5.50 0.16 -26.49
CA MET A 30 4.86 1.44 -26.81
C MET A 30 3.59 1.32 -27.65
N LYS A 31 3.40 0.19 -28.34
CA LYS A 31 2.17 -0.13 -29.10
C LYS A 31 1.10 -0.78 -28.23
N GLU A 32 1.43 -1.24 -27.04
CA GLU A 32 0.44 -1.80 -26.11
C GLU A 32 -0.63 -0.76 -25.80
N VAL A 33 -1.89 -1.20 -25.83
CA VAL A 33 -3.03 -0.35 -25.50
C VAL A 33 -2.91 0.05 -24.02
N PRO A 34 -2.91 1.37 -23.69
CA PRO A 34 -2.67 1.82 -22.32
C PRO A 34 -3.77 1.42 -21.34
N PHE A 35 -4.92 1.02 -21.81
CA PHE A 35 -6.03 0.53 -21.02
C PHE A 35 -6.95 -0.39 -21.81
N VAL A 36 -7.68 -1.26 -21.11
CA VAL A 36 -8.76 -2.07 -21.70
C VAL A 36 -10.10 -1.50 -21.27
N ASP A 37 -10.99 -1.24 -22.23
CA ASP A 37 -12.34 -0.76 -21.97
C ASP A 37 -13.30 -1.96 -21.81
N LEU A 38 -13.83 -2.14 -20.60
CA LEU A 38 -14.82 -3.17 -20.25
C LEU A 38 -16.27 -2.63 -20.35
N GLY A 39 -16.46 -1.41 -20.86
CA GLY A 39 -17.73 -0.71 -20.90
C GLY A 39 -18.10 -0.04 -19.57
N PHE A 40 -17.95 -0.73 -18.44
CA PHE A 40 -18.18 -0.20 -17.10
C PHE A 40 -16.89 0.26 -16.39
N ALA A 41 -15.72 -0.11 -16.88
CA ALA A 41 -14.41 0.27 -16.33
C ALA A 41 -13.39 0.37 -17.46
N LYS A 42 -12.40 1.25 -17.28
CA LYS A 42 -11.19 1.32 -18.10
C LYS A 42 -10.01 0.85 -17.24
N VAL A 43 -9.51 -0.35 -17.54
CA VAL A 43 -8.44 -0.99 -16.76
C VAL A 43 -7.09 -0.46 -17.23
N ASP A 44 -6.37 0.25 -16.36
CA ASP A 44 -5.10 0.91 -16.67
C ASP A 44 -3.93 -0.09 -16.68
N LEU A 45 -3.41 -0.39 -17.85
CA LEU A 45 -2.29 -1.33 -18.01
C LEU A 45 -0.92 -0.65 -17.91
N HIS A 46 -0.85 0.67 -18.03
CA HIS A 46 0.40 1.44 -18.01
C HIS A 46 0.68 2.12 -16.66
N ARG A 47 -0.10 1.84 -15.61
CA ARG A 47 0.07 2.48 -14.32
C ARG A 47 1.44 2.21 -13.70
N LYS A 48 1.95 0.99 -13.80
CA LYS A 48 3.28 0.60 -13.31
C LYS A 48 4.38 1.45 -13.94
N ILE A 49 4.31 1.70 -15.24
CA ILE A 49 5.29 2.51 -15.98
C ILE A 49 5.26 3.98 -15.53
N ARG A 50 4.07 4.54 -15.28
CA ARG A 50 3.89 5.96 -14.91
C ARG A 50 4.08 6.23 -13.42
N GLN A 51 3.70 5.30 -12.56
CA GLN A 51 3.64 5.51 -11.10
C GLN A 51 4.53 4.56 -10.28
N GLY A 52 5.22 3.61 -10.93
CA GLY A 52 6.06 2.62 -10.24
C GLY A 52 5.28 1.49 -9.57
N ALA A 53 3.94 1.56 -9.55
CA ALA A 53 3.07 0.53 -8.99
C ALA A 53 1.96 0.16 -9.97
N ALA A 54 1.62 -1.12 -10.05
CA ALA A 54 0.57 -1.63 -10.93
C ALA A 54 -0.83 -1.13 -10.51
N GLU A 55 -1.83 -1.38 -11.36
CA GLU A 55 -3.23 -1.04 -11.08
C GLU A 55 -3.71 -1.75 -9.81
N VAL A 56 -4.46 -1.03 -8.99
CA VAL A 56 -5.08 -1.52 -7.76
C VAL A 56 -6.59 -1.37 -7.87
N ILE A 57 -7.32 -2.40 -7.50
CA ILE A 57 -8.77 -2.41 -7.57
C ILE A 57 -9.35 -1.86 -6.25
N TYR A 58 -10.07 -0.74 -6.32
CA TYR A 58 -10.88 -0.26 -5.21
C TYR A 58 -12.23 -1.01 -5.22
N GLY A 59 -12.45 -1.90 -4.27
CA GLY A 59 -13.60 -2.81 -4.25
C GLY A 59 -14.91 -2.18 -3.77
N ALA A 60 -14.85 -1.12 -2.93
CA ALA A 60 -16.06 -0.51 -2.40
C ALA A 60 -16.94 0.08 -3.52
N GLY A 61 -18.23 -0.21 -3.45
CA GLY A 61 -19.21 0.25 -4.43
C GLY A 61 -19.23 -0.51 -5.76
N LYS A 62 -18.31 -1.49 -5.96
CA LYS A 62 -18.34 -2.36 -7.14
C LYS A 62 -19.14 -3.63 -6.87
N GLN A 63 -19.81 -4.12 -7.90
CA GLN A 63 -20.43 -5.44 -7.87
C GLN A 63 -19.32 -6.53 -7.87
N PRO A 64 -19.53 -7.68 -7.20
CA PRO A 64 -18.53 -8.77 -7.16
C PRO A 64 -18.04 -9.21 -8.54
N ARG A 65 -18.94 -9.33 -9.52
CA ARG A 65 -18.59 -9.68 -10.91
C ARG A 65 -17.73 -8.63 -11.62
N GLN A 66 -17.92 -7.34 -11.31
CA GLN A 66 -17.08 -6.27 -11.87
C GLN A 66 -15.64 -6.41 -11.38
N ILE A 67 -15.45 -6.72 -10.08
CA ILE A 67 -14.12 -6.95 -9.49
C ILE A 67 -13.44 -8.14 -10.17
N VAL A 68 -14.15 -9.26 -10.35
CA VAL A 68 -13.63 -10.44 -11.05
C VAL A 68 -13.20 -10.10 -12.48
N HIS A 69 -14.02 -9.38 -13.24
CA HIS A 69 -13.68 -9.02 -14.63
C HIS A 69 -12.43 -8.12 -14.70
N ILE A 70 -12.33 -7.12 -13.82
CA ILE A 70 -11.14 -6.25 -13.76
C ILE A 70 -9.90 -7.07 -13.39
N ALA A 71 -9.98 -7.89 -12.33
CA ALA A 71 -8.86 -8.72 -11.88
C ALA A 71 -8.42 -9.74 -12.95
N LYS A 72 -9.37 -10.34 -13.65
CA LYS A 72 -9.09 -11.24 -14.78
C LYS A 72 -8.34 -10.52 -15.90
N THR A 73 -8.82 -9.33 -16.29
CA THR A 73 -8.18 -8.51 -17.32
C THR A 73 -6.75 -8.14 -16.94
N LEU A 74 -6.51 -7.70 -15.70
CA LEU A 74 -5.17 -7.37 -15.21
C LEU A 74 -4.23 -8.60 -15.30
N ARG A 75 -4.71 -9.78 -14.89
CA ARG A 75 -3.93 -11.00 -14.94
C ARG A 75 -3.63 -11.45 -16.38
N GLU A 76 -4.59 -11.36 -17.29
CA GLU A 76 -4.43 -11.67 -18.71
C GLU A 76 -3.39 -10.76 -19.39
N HIS A 77 -3.16 -9.55 -18.83
CA HIS A 77 -2.14 -8.60 -19.30
C HIS A 77 -0.86 -8.61 -18.44
N GLY A 78 -0.60 -9.72 -17.74
CA GLY A 78 0.69 -9.97 -17.07
C GLY A 78 0.87 -9.37 -15.70
N GLN A 79 -0.19 -8.85 -15.05
CA GLN A 79 -0.09 -8.42 -13.66
C GLN A 79 -0.16 -9.64 -12.73
N ASN A 80 0.98 -10.05 -12.17
CA ASN A 80 1.10 -11.26 -11.35
C ASN A 80 0.54 -11.07 -9.92
N THR A 81 0.69 -9.87 -9.35
CA THR A 81 0.15 -9.50 -8.03
C THR A 81 -0.95 -8.47 -8.21
N ILE A 82 -2.18 -8.79 -7.86
CA ILE A 82 -3.33 -7.90 -7.98
C ILE A 82 -3.86 -7.59 -6.58
N LEU A 83 -3.73 -6.33 -6.16
CA LEU A 83 -4.23 -5.83 -4.89
C LEU A 83 -5.66 -5.32 -5.07
N ILE A 84 -6.55 -5.74 -4.15
CA ILE A 84 -7.95 -5.31 -4.12
C ILE A 84 -8.25 -4.79 -2.72
N THR A 85 -8.51 -3.50 -2.59
CA THR A 85 -8.81 -2.86 -1.30
C THR A 85 -10.31 -2.72 -1.10
N ARG A 86 -10.73 -2.68 0.17
CA ARG A 86 -12.13 -2.49 0.58
C ARG A 86 -13.11 -3.46 -0.09
N ILE A 87 -12.65 -4.67 -0.33
CA ILE A 87 -13.46 -5.76 -0.89
C ILE A 87 -14.36 -6.38 0.19
N SER A 88 -15.60 -6.74 -0.19
CA SER A 88 -16.48 -7.53 0.69
C SER A 88 -16.07 -9.00 0.70
N GLU A 89 -16.42 -9.70 1.77
CA GLU A 89 -16.17 -11.14 1.89
C GLU A 89 -16.81 -11.95 0.74
N GLU A 90 -18.04 -11.59 0.36
CA GLU A 90 -18.73 -12.21 -0.78
C GLU A 90 -17.94 -12.02 -2.08
N ALA A 91 -17.47 -10.80 -2.34
CA ALA A 91 -16.69 -10.53 -3.55
C ALA A 91 -15.33 -11.22 -3.52
N ALA A 92 -14.68 -11.31 -2.34
CA ALA A 92 -13.42 -12.02 -2.17
C ALA A 92 -13.59 -13.52 -2.43
N ALA A 93 -14.65 -14.14 -1.92
CA ALA A 93 -14.98 -15.54 -2.18
C ALA A 93 -15.24 -15.80 -3.67
N LEU A 94 -15.92 -14.88 -4.37
CA LEU A 94 -16.16 -15.01 -5.80
C LEU A 94 -14.85 -14.87 -6.61
N VAL A 95 -13.98 -13.92 -6.25
CA VAL A 95 -12.65 -13.78 -6.87
C VAL A 95 -11.83 -15.05 -6.70
N GLN A 96 -11.77 -15.61 -5.49
CA GLN A 96 -11.07 -16.86 -5.22
C GLN A 96 -11.63 -18.03 -6.03
N LYS A 97 -12.96 -18.15 -6.10
CA LYS A 97 -13.63 -19.22 -6.85
C LYS A 97 -13.35 -19.17 -8.34
N GLU A 98 -13.40 -17.99 -8.95
CA GLU A 98 -13.32 -17.84 -10.41
C GLU A 98 -11.87 -17.71 -10.92
N LEU A 99 -10.99 -17.11 -10.10
CA LEU A 99 -9.60 -16.84 -10.51
C LEU A 99 -8.57 -17.77 -9.83
N GLY A 100 -8.97 -18.52 -8.81
CA GLY A 100 -8.13 -19.56 -8.19
C GLY A 100 -7.05 -18.98 -7.25
N THR A 101 -5.93 -19.71 -7.15
CA THR A 101 -4.82 -19.44 -6.23
C THR A 101 -3.53 -19.15 -7.00
N PRO A 102 -2.52 -18.47 -6.37
CA PRO A 102 -2.50 -18.00 -4.98
C PRO A 102 -3.51 -16.88 -4.68
N PHE A 103 -4.08 -16.91 -3.48
CA PHE A 103 -5.08 -15.96 -3.02
C PHE A 103 -4.96 -15.72 -1.50
N PHE A 104 -4.85 -14.47 -1.11
CA PHE A 104 -4.82 -14.03 0.27
C PHE A 104 -5.98 -13.06 0.54
N TYR A 105 -6.70 -13.23 1.64
CA TYR A 105 -7.75 -12.33 2.07
C TYR A 105 -7.65 -12.03 3.57
N HIS A 106 -7.55 -10.75 3.92
CA HIS A 106 -7.57 -10.28 5.29
C HIS A 106 -8.94 -9.64 5.59
N ALA A 107 -9.79 -10.38 6.32
CA ALA A 107 -11.20 -10.03 6.49
C ALA A 107 -11.40 -8.68 7.20
N SER A 108 -10.69 -8.41 8.32
CA SER A 108 -10.88 -7.17 9.08
C SER A 108 -10.39 -5.93 8.30
N ALA A 109 -9.32 -6.05 7.52
CA ALA A 109 -8.82 -4.98 6.65
C ALA A 109 -9.58 -4.89 5.31
N ARG A 110 -10.42 -5.89 5.00
CA ARG A 110 -11.15 -5.98 3.73
C ARG A 110 -10.22 -5.83 2.52
N ILE A 111 -9.07 -6.47 2.58
CA ILE A 111 -8.03 -6.40 1.55
C ILE A 111 -7.73 -7.81 1.03
N CYS A 112 -7.52 -7.92 -0.27
CA CYS A 112 -7.21 -9.17 -0.94
C CYS A 112 -6.00 -8.99 -1.86
N VAL A 113 -5.17 -10.01 -1.92
CA VAL A 113 -4.09 -10.14 -2.89
C VAL A 113 -4.34 -11.41 -3.70
N LEU A 114 -4.50 -11.26 -5.00
CA LEU A 114 -4.56 -12.36 -5.96
C LEU A 114 -3.19 -12.48 -6.63
N GLY A 115 -2.61 -13.67 -6.57
CA GLY A 115 -1.22 -13.94 -6.94
C GLY A 115 -0.29 -13.95 -5.74
N ASP A 116 0.99 -14.15 -5.99
CA ASP A 116 2.02 -14.18 -4.95
C ASP A 116 2.40 -12.76 -4.51
N PHE A 117 2.79 -12.62 -3.24
CA PHE A 117 3.48 -11.42 -2.79
C PHE A 117 4.86 -11.35 -3.45
N PRO A 118 5.27 -10.18 -3.97
CA PRO A 118 6.60 -10.02 -4.53
C PRO A 118 7.68 -10.13 -3.44
N GLU A 119 8.89 -10.50 -3.83
CA GLU A 119 10.04 -10.39 -2.93
C GLU A 119 10.26 -8.94 -2.49
N ALA A 120 10.67 -8.76 -1.24
CA ALA A 120 10.93 -7.43 -0.70
C ALA A 120 12.23 -6.86 -1.30
N ASP A 121 12.11 -5.77 -2.06
CA ASP A 121 13.21 -5.08 -2.74
C ASP A 121 13.36 -3.60 -2.33
N GLY A 122 12.59 -3.16 -1.32
CA GLY A 122 12.73 -1.83 -0.72
C GLY A 122 14.03 -1.67 0.09
N ALA A 123 14.51 -0.42 0.22
CA ALA A 123 15.79 -0.06 0.84
C ALA A 123 15.87 -0.40 2.35
N GLY A 124 14.73 -0.52 3.04
CA GLY A 124 14.66 -0.84 4.47
C GLY A 124 13.35 -1.49 4.88
N ALA A 125 13.02 -1.45 6.16
CA ALA A 125 11.75 -1.91 6.68
C ALA A 125 10.75 -0.75 6.80
N ILE A 126 9.47 -1.03 6.55
CA ILE A 126 8.34 -0.17 6.90
C ILE A 126 7.81 -0.64 8.26
N VAL A 127 7.68 0.27 9.22
CA VAL A 127 6.99 -0.02 10.48
C VAL A 127 5.56 0.48 10.39
N VAL A 128 4.60 -0.36 10.75
CA VAL A 128 3.18 0.02 10.89
C VAL A 128 2.81 -0.08 12.36
N ALA A 129 2.53 1.06 13.00
CA ALA A 129 2.22 1.16 14.43
C ALA A 129 0.77 1.60 14.65
N THR A 130 0.08 1.02 15.66
CA THR A 130 -1.30 1.43 16.01
C THR A 130 -1.42 1.96 17.43
N GLY A 131 -2.30 2.96 17.61
CA GLY A 131 -2.69 3.46 18.94
C GLY A 131 -3.43 2.41 19.75
N GLY A 132 -4.40 1.74 19.14
CA GLY A 132 -5.18 0.70 19.79
C GLY A 132 -5.56 -0.44 18.84
N THR A 133 -6.17 -1.47 19.39
CA THR A 133 -6.62 -2.64 18.62
C THR A 133 -7.79 -2.34 17.69
N SER A 134 -8.55 -1.28 17.95
CA SER A 134 -9.62 -0.82 17.06
C SER A 134 -9.09 -0.20 15.77
N ASP A 135 -7.82 0.21 15.72
CA ASP A 135 -7.16 0.77 14.54
C ASP A 135 -6.61 -0.32 13.59
N LEU A 136 -6.60 -1.58 14.03
CA LEU A 136 -6.04 -2.72 13.27
C LEU A 136 -6.56 -2.84 11.84
N PRO A 137 -7.85 -2.65 11.54
CA PRO A 137 -8.35 -2.76 10.16
C PRO A 137 -7.65 -1.81 9.20
N VAL A 138 -7.37 -0.58 9.62
CA VAL A 138 -6.69 0.44 8.81
C VAL A 138 -5.20 0.15 8.73
N ALA A 139 -4.59 -0.29 9.84
CA ALA A 139 -3.18 -0.65 9.88
C ALA A 139 -2.86 -1.87 9.01
N GLU A 140 -3.70 -2.90 9.02
CA GLU A 140 -3.53 -4.07 8.15
C GLU A 140 -3.78 -3.73 6.67
N GLU A 141 -4.70 -2.80 6.36
CA GLU A 141 -4.81 -2.29 4.99
C GLU A 141 -3.49 -1.66 4.53
N ALA A 142 -2.82 -0.89 5.40
CA ALA A 142 -1.52 -0.29 5.10
C ALA A 142 -0.41 -1.34 4.97
N ALA A 143 -0.33 -2.27 5.93
CA ALA A 143 0.69 -3.30 5.97
C ALA A 143 0.64 -4.23 4.76
N VAL A 144 -0.54 -4.79 4.46
CA VAL A 144 -0.75 -5.69 3.31
C VAL A 144 -0.52 -4.94 2.00
N THR A 145 -0.91 -3.65 1.92
CA THR A 145 -0.60 -2.82 0.74
C THR A 145 0.90 -2.70 0.52
N ALA A 146 1.66 -2.39 1.57
CA ALA A 146 3.10 -2.26 1.48
C ALA A 146 3.77 -3.60 1.11
N GLU A 147 3.34 -4.73 1.70
CA GLU A 147 3.83 -6.07 1.37
C GLU A 147 3.54 -6.45 -0.08
N ALA A 148 2.33 -6.18 -0.58
CA ALA A 148 1.95 -6.43 -1.96
C ALA A 148 2.71 -5.55 -2.97
N LEU A 149 3.37 -4.50 -2.50
CA LEU A 149 4.24 -3.61 -3.27
C LEU A 149 5.74 -3.89 -3.06
N GLY A 150 6.12 -5.06 -2.52
CA GLY A 150 7.52 -5.49 -2.39
C GLY A 150 8.26 -4.88 -1.19
N ASN A 151 7.59 -4.74 -0.06
CA ASN A 151 8.26 -4.21 1.13
C ASN A 151 8.25 -5.21 2.28
N ARG A 152 9.30 -5.16 3.11
CA ARG A 152 9.33 -5.79 4.41
C ARG A 152 8.59 -4.91 5.41
N VAL A 153 7.61 -5.47 6.13
CA VAL A 153 6.78 -4.74 7.09
C VAL A 153 6.94 -5.31 8.49
N THR A 154 7.21 -4.44 9.46
CA THR A 154 7.16 -4.74 10.90
C THR A 154 5.89 -4.15 11.49
N ARG A 155 5.11 -4.96 12.20
CA ARG A 155 3.83 -4.58 12.82
C ARG A 155 4.01 -4.34 14.32
N LEU A 156 3.73 -3.12 14.80
CA LEU A 156 3.75 -2.73 16.22
C LEU A 156 2.35 -2.32 16.66
N TYR A 157 1.59 -3.26 17.17
CA TYR A 157 0.19 -3.03 17.48
C TYR A 157 -0.06 -2.74 18.95
N ASP A 158 -1.10 -1.92 19.23
CA ASP A 158 -1.52 -1.51 20.57
C ASP A 158 -0.42 -0.79 21.36
N VAL A 159 0.31 0.10 20.70
CA VAL A 159 1.38 0.92 21.30
C VAL A 159 0.93 2.37 21.56
N GLY A 160 -0.34 2.56 21.94
CA GLY A 160 -0.94 3.88 22.16
C GLY A 160 -0.35 4.65 23.34
N VAL A 161 -0.45 5.98 23.25
CA VAL A 161 0.16 6.95 24.17
C VAL A 161 -0.37 6.88 25.60
N ALA A 162 -1.56 6.32 25.81
CA ALA A 162 -2.10 6.07 27.16
C ALA A 162 -1.26 5.09 28.00
N GLY A 163 -0.41 4.32 27.33
CA GLY A 163 0.61 3.46 27.96
C GLY A 163 1.94 3.64 27.26
N LEU A 164 2.55 4.81 27.36
CA LEU A 164 3.73 5.23 26.61
C LEU A 164 4.92 4.24 26.72
N HIS A 165 5.02 3.51 27.83
CA HIS A 165 6.01 2.45 27.99
C HIS A 165 5.92 1.35 26.93
N ARG A 166 4.74 1.12 26.34
CA ARG A 166 4.53 0.15 25.25
C ARG A 166 5.21 0.63 23.96
N THR A 167 5.04 1.92 23.64
CA THR A 167 5.72 2.54 22.49
C THR A 167 7.25 2.54 22.69
N LEU A 168 7.70 2.91 23.89
CA LEU A 168 9.13 2.99 24.22
C LEU A 168 9.81 1.62 24.25
N ALA A 169 9.08 0.54 24.53
CA ALA A 169 9.61 -0.82 24.47
C ALA A 169 10.03 -1.25 23.05
N HIS A 170 9.53 -0.55 22.01
CA HIS A 170 9.84 -0.80 20.60
C HIS A 170 10.68 0.31 19.95
N LEU A 171 11.43 1.07 20.79
CA LEU A 171 12.21 2.21 20.30
C LEU A 171 13.25 1.80 19.24
N GLU A 172 13.88 0.66 19.38
CA GLU A 172 14.86 0.12 18.43
C GLU A 172 14.22 -0.19 17.07
N ASP A 173 13.05 -0.83 17.08
CA ASP A 173 12.27 -1.11 15.84
C ASP A 173 11.89 0.20 15.14
N LEU A 174 11.43 1.20 15.91
CA LEU A 174 11.03 2.50 15.37
C LEU A 174 12.22 3.25 14.77
N GLN A 175 13.38 3.28 15.45
CA GLN A 175 14.57 4.01 15.00
C GLN A 175 15.28 3.33 13.83
N SER A 176 15.09 2.03 13.63
CA SER A 176 15.66 1.29 12.50
C SER A 176 14.78 1.33 11.23
N ALA A 177 13.58 1.91 11.33
CA ALA A 177 12.65 1.97 10.20
C ALA A 177 13.12 2.92 9.10
N ARG A 178 12.86 2.57 7.84
CA ARG A 178 13.06 3.48 6.69
C ARG A 178 11.92 4.51 6.59
N VAL A 179 10.70 4.09 6.97
CA VAL A 179 9.50 4.93 7.05
C VAL A 179 8.51 4.28 8.02
N ILE A 180 7.75 5.09 8.74
CA ILE A 180 6.75 4.62 9.70
C ILE A 180 5.36 5.04 9.25
N VAL A 181 4.40 4.13 9.37
CA VAL A 181 2.96 4.41 9.25
C VAL A 181 2.36 4.37 10.65
N ALA A 182 1.99 5.53 11.19
CA ALA A 182 1.40 5.67 12.53
C ALA A 182 -0.12 5.83 12.41
N VAL A 183 -0.87 4.81 12.85
CA VAL A 183 -2.32 4.71 12.70
C VAL A 183 -2.99 4.92 14.05
N ALA A 184 -3.80 5.96 14.19
CA ALA A 184 -4.47 6.26 15.45
C ALA A 184 -5.79 7.02 15.27
N GLY A 185 -6.78 6.63 16.05
CA GLY A 185 -8.03 7.38 16.26
C GLY A 185 -7.94 8.32 17.45
N MET A 186 -9.08 8.58 18.10
CA MET A 186 -9.22 9.48 19.25
C MET A 186 -8.66 10.88 18.93
N GLU A 187 -7.56 11.26 19.59
CA GLU A 187 -6.84 12.54 19.39
C GLU A 187 -5.62 12.43 18.48
N GLY A 188 -5.28 11.23 17.99
CA GLY A 188 -4.21 11.02 17.03
C GLY A 188 -2.78 11.27 17.55
N ALA A 189 -2.56 11.34 18.85
CA ALA A 189 -1.30 11.76 19.44
C ALA A 189 -0.11 10.84 19.17
N LEU A 190 -0.36 9.56 18.84
CA LEU A 190 0.70 8.57 18.57
C LEU A 190 1.66 9.04 17.47
N ALA A 191 1.15 9.65 16.40
CA ALA A 191 1.97 10.13 15.30
C ALA A 191 3.01 11.15 15.77
N SER A 192 2.59 12.18 16.53
CA SER A 192 3.49 13.20 17.07
C SER A 192 4.52 12.62 18.03
N VAL A 193 4.15 11.63 18.86
CA VAL A 193 5.08 10.98 19.79
C VAL A 193 6.12 10.18 19.00
N ILE A 194 5.72 9.38 18.04
CA ILE A 194 6.65 8.63 17.19
C ILE A 194 7.54 9.58 16.39
N GLY A 195 6.98 10.62 15.78
CA GLY A 195 7.74 11.61 15.01
C GLY A 195 8.80 12.35 15.83
N GLY A 196 8.59 12.47 17.15
CA GLY A 196 9.60 13.02 18.08
C GLY A 196 10.71 12.04 18.49
N LEU A 197 10.59 10.75 18.15
CA LEU A 197 11.53 9.69 18.56
C LEU A 197 12.41 9.17 17.41
N VAL A 198 12.12 9.55 16.15
CA VAL A 198 12.75 8.98 14.95
C VAL A 198 13.23 10.06 13.99
N ASP A 199 14.14 9.72 13.12
CA ASP A 199 14.68 10.59 12.07
C ASP A 199 14.13 10.26 10.67
N CYS A 200 13.38 9.15 10.55
CA CYS A 200 12.73 8.77 9.30
C CYS A 200 11.36 9.45 9.11
N PRO A 201 10.83 9.53 7.86
CA PRO A 201 9.50 10.05 7.61
C PRO A 201 8.41 9.25 8.34
N VAL A 202 7.42 9.96 8.92
CA VAL A 202 6.24 9.38 9.54
C VAL A 202 5.00 9.73 8.72
N ILE A 203 4.25 8.70 8.32
CA ILE A 203 2.96 8.84 7.64
C ILE A 203 1.88 8.64 8.70
N ALA A 204 1.23 9.72 9.08
CA ALA A 204 0.16 9.74 10.07
C ALA A 204 -1.19 9.39 9.41
N VAL A 205 -1.85 8.38 9.94
CA VAL A 205 -3.15 7.89 9.46
C VAL A 205 -4.19 8.10 10.55
N PRO A 206 -5.01 9.15 10.46
CA PRO A 206 -6.14 9.30 11.36
C PRO A 206 -7.17 8.21 11.08
N THR A 207 -7.76 7.64 12.12
CA THR A 207 -8.87 6.69 11.96
C THR A 207 -10.18 7.28 12.45
N SER A 208 -11.31 6.73 11.96
CA SER A 208 -12.65 7.09 12.44
C SER A 208 -12.96 6.52 13.84
N VAL A 209 -12.01 5.80 14.45
CA VAL A 209 -12.13 5.26 15.80
C VAL A 209 -12.19 6.39 16.82
N GLY A 210 -13.27 6.41 17.59
CA GLY A 210 -13.50 7.43 18.59
C GLY A 210 -14.98 7.62 18.89
N TYR A 211 -15.28 8.57 19.77
CA TYR A 211 -16.65 8.92 20.16
C TYR A 211 -16.76 10.43 20.46
N GLY A 212 -17.98 10.92 20.61
CA GLY A 212 -18.21 12.33 20.98
C GLY A 212 -17.52 13.33 20.06
N ALA A 213 -16.59 14.11 20.59
CA ALA A 213 -15.86 15.15 19.88
C ALA A 213 -14.80 14.63 18.86
N ALA A 214 -14.66 13.30 18.70
CA ALA A 214 -13.82 12.72 17.66
C ALA A 214 -14.37 12.98 16.24
N PHE A 215 -15.68 13.21 16.09
CA PHE A 215 -16.35 13.51 14.81
C PHE A 215 -15.93 12.58 13.67
N GLY A 216 -15.92 11.24 13.92
CA GLY A 216 -15.55 10.26 12.90
C GLY A 216 -14.11 10.40 12.39
N GLY A 217 -13.18 10.80 13.27
CA GLY A 217 -11.76 10.92 12.95
C GLY A 217 -11.28 12.34 12.62
N VAL A 218 -12.18 13.33 12.57
CA VAL A 218 -11.78 14.72 12.28
C VAL A 218 -10.86 15.27 13.37
N ALA A 219 -11.09 14.95 14.64
CA ALA A 219 -10.21 15.38 15.73
C ALA A 219 -8.78 14.82 15.55
N ALA A 220 -8.64 13.53 15.24
CA ALA A 220 -7.35 12.92 14.94
C ALA A 220 -6.68 13.57 13.72
N LEU A 221 -7.43 13.79 12.63
CA LEU A 221 -6.93 14.45 11.42
C LEU A 221 -6.38 15.85 11.73
N LEU A 222 -7.15 16.67 12.43
CA LEU A 222 -6.73 18.05 12.76
C LEU A 222 -5.53 18.06 13.72
N SER A 223 -5.48 17.14 14.68
CA SER A 223 -4.35 16.97 15.58
C SER A 223 -3.07 16.61 14.82
N MET A 224 -3.14 15.61 13.94
CA MET A 224 -2.00 15.17 13.12
C MET A 224 -1.52 16.28 12.16
N LEU A 225 -2.44 17.04 11.54
CA LEU A 225 -2.09 18.18 10.68
C LEU A 225 -1.41 19.33 11.44
N ASN A 226 -1.59 19.41 12.75
CA ASN A 226 -0.97 20.40 13.64
C ASN A 226 0.16 19.79 14.48
N SER A 227 0.72 18.64 14.08
CA SER A 227 1.83 18.01 14.79
C SER A 227 3.04 18.94 14.86
N CYS A 228 3.69 18.98 16.03
CA CYS A 228 4.98 19.65 16.22
C CYS A 228 6.16 18.83 15.65
N ALA A 229 5.95 17.55 15.34
CA ALA A 229 6.97 16.72 14.72
C ALA A 229 7.07 17.03 13.23
N SER A 230 8.15 17.68 12.81
CA SER A 230 8.31 18.24 11.47
C SER A 230 8.35 17.21 10.33
N GLY A 231 8.53 15.93 10.65
CA GLY A 231 8.58 14.81 9.69
C GLY A 231 7.22 14.16 9.41
N ASP A 232 6.14 14.59 10.07
CA ASP A 232 4.83 14.00 9.94
C ASP A 232 4.15 14.42 8.62
N SER A 233 3.68 13.42 7.87
CA SER A 233 2.86 13.62 6.66
C SER A 233 1.52 12.93 6.85
N VAL A 234 0.41 13.66 6.66
CA VAL A 234 -0.93 13.15 7.01
C VAL A 234 -1.68 12.70 5.77
N VAL A 235 -2.28 11.50 5.82
CA VAL A 235 -3.22 11.01 4.81
C VAL A 235 -4.67 11.21 5.28
N ASN A 236 -5.63 10.88 4.43
CA ASN A 236 -7.05 11.01 4.79
C ASN A 236 -7.47 9.99 5.87
N ILE A 237 -8.60 10.23 6.51
CA ILE A 237 -9.19 9.35 7.54
C ILE A 237 -9.43 7.95 6.94
N ASP A 238 -9.05 6.91 7.71
CA ASP A 238 -9.16 5.49 7.34
C ASP A 238 -8.46 5.12 6.01
N ASN A 239 -7.44 5.87 5.60
CA ASN A 239 -6.74 5.63 4.35
C ASN A 239 -5.46 4.80 4.56
N GLY A 240 -5.61 3.57 5.04
CA GLY A 240 -4.51 2.62 5.18
C GLY A 240 -3.81 2.33 3.85
N PHE A 241 -4.61 2.12 2.78
CA PHE A 241 -4.07 1.92 1.44
C PHE A 241 -3.14 3.06 1.00
N GLY A 242 -3.60 4.31 1.12
CA GLY A 242 -2.80 5.47 0.71
C GLY A 242 -1.50 5.59 1.49
N ALA A 243 -1.53 5.27 2.79
CA ALA A 243 -0.35 5.27 3.64
C ALA A 243 0.65 4.17 3.27
N GLY A 244 0.18 2.93 3.09
CA GLY A 244 1.02 1.82 2.64
C GLY A 244 1.65 2.04 1.26
N PHE A 245 0.87 2.62 0.35
CA PHE A 245 1.35 3.00 -0.99
C PHE A 245 2.43 4.10 -0.92
N LEU A 246 2.21 5.16 -0.14
CA LEU A 246 3.18 6.24 0.05
C LEU A 246 4.45 5.72 0.73
N ALA A 247 4.30 4.90 1.78
CA ALA A 247 5.42 4.27 2.47
C ALA A 247 6.27 3.42 1.51
N SER A 248 5.62 2.62 0.67
CA SER A 248 6.30 1.84 -0.37
C SER A 248 7.09 2.73 -1.33
N ARG A 249 6.52 3.85 -1.79
CA ARG A 249 7.23 4.78 -2.67
C ARG A 249 8.47 5.39 -2.00
N ILE A 250 8.37 5.78 -0.72
CA ILE A 250 9.51 6.31 0.04
C ILE A 250 10.60 5.24 0.20
N ASN A 251 10.20 3.98 0.42
CA ASN A 251 11.14 2.88 0.64
C ASN A 251 11.86 2.40 -0.65
N HIS A 252 11.36 2.78 -1.83
CA HIS A 252 11.97 2.46 -3.13
C HIS A 252 12.74 3.65 -3.77
N ILE A 253 12.88 4.76 -3.04
CA ILE A 253 13.76 5.89 -3.40
C ILE A 253 15.06 5.75 -2.59
#